data_f6bc3ca37eedc3263a82a9f01b89042c
#
_entry.id   f6bc3ca37eedc3263a82a9f01b89042c
#
_cell.length_a   1.000
_cell.length_b   1.000
_cell.length_c   1.000
_cell.angle_alpha   90.00
_cell.angle_beta   90.00
_cell.angle_gamma   90.00
#
_symmetry.space_group_name_H-M   'P 1'
#
loop_
_entity.id
_entity.type
_entity.pdbx_description
1 polymer ?
#
loop_
_entity_poly.entity_id
_entity_poly.type
_entity_poly.pdbx_seq_one_letter_code
_entity_poly.pdbx_strand_id
1 'polypeptide(L)'
;MITDVWKYRGKSTSWQLSHTFYNDSFSHKELGVTVGGLNTDTINSAVNGRWDGQYGNVYATVSDSYDRKNHDHLSAFTGTYSSTLAVSRYGVNLGASGTDDLLGAVLVDVKGFSEQDEESQDLQLEARVAGSRTLQLGQSDSVLFPYPGFQSGFVEVNDSSQGNQQGTTNIINGAGNRELMLLPGKLRYREVSASFNYNYIGRLLLPAAVKKFPIVGLNSAMLLVAEDGGFTLEINGSEKELYLLSGQQFLKCPLSVVKKRAAFVTAEMLLVVW
;
A
#
# COMPACT_ATOMS: atom_id res chain seq x y z
N MET A 1 -0.03 -12.17 19.10
CA MET A 1 0.61 -13.32 19.76
C MET A 1 0.96 -12.90 21.19
N ILE A 2 0.51 -13.60 22.21
CA ILE A 2 0.87 -13.33 23.61
C ILE A 2 2.00 -14.29 23.96
N THR A 3 3.11 -13.78 24.40
CA THR A 3 4.27 -14.58 24.77
C THR A 3 4.58 -14.32 26.26
N ASP A 4 4.39 -15.34 27.09
CA ASP A 4 4.74 -15.29 28.52
C ASP A 4 6.13 -15.89 28.68
N VAL A 5 7.07 -15.13 29.21
CA VAL A 5 8.42 -15.62 29.51
C VAL A 5 8.67 -15.51 31.02
N TRP A 6 8.79 -16.64 31.67
CA TRP A 6 9.19 -16.74 33.07
C TRP A 6 10.69 -16.92 33.17
N LYS A 7 11.39 -16.00 33.82
CA LYS A 7 12.80 -16.14 34.17
C LYS A 7 12.96 -16.13 35.67
N TYR A 8 13.41 -17.27 36.20
CA TYR A 8 13.89 -17.34 37.59
C TYR A 8 15.41 -17.35 37.57
N ARG A 9 16.03 -16.40 38.24
CA ARG A 9 17.49 -16.29 38.33
C ARG A 9 17.90 -16.06 39.79
N GLY A 10 18.21 -17.14 40.49
CA GLY A 10 18.63 -17.08 41.87
C GLY A 10 17.57 -16.48 42.83
N LYS A 11 17.91 -15.36 43.47
CA LYS A 11 17.02 -14.68 44.44
C LYS A 11 16.04 -13.69 43.83
N SER A 12 16.06 -13.45 42.51
CA SER A 12 15.17 -12.49 41.86
C SER A 12 14.22 -13.19 40.89
N THR A 13 12.94 -12.86 41.00
CA THR A 13 11.90 -13.30 40.09
C THR A 13 11.50 -12.14 39.17
N SER A 14 11.49 -12.38 37.86
CA SER A 14 10.99 -11.42 36.88
C SER A 14 9.89 -12.05 36.03
N TRP A 15 8.94 -11.24 35.66
CA TRP A 15 7.83 -11.58 34.80
C TRP A 15 7.76 -10.61 33.65
N GLN A 16 7.56 -11.10 32.43
CA GLN A 16 7.49 -10.31 31.23
C GLN A 16 6.31 -10.80 30.37
N LEU A 17 5.47 -9.87 29.97
CA LEU A 17 4.38 -10.08 29.03
C LEU A 17 4.58 -9.14 27.85
N SER A 18 4.51 -9.66 26.64
CA SER A 18 4.48 -8.83 25.44
C SER A 18 3.33 -9.21 24.52
N HIS A 19 2.73 -8.22 23.90
CA HIS A 19 1.64 -8.39 22.95
C HIS A 19 1.94 -7.63 21.67
N THR A 20 1.96 -8.37 20.56
CA THR A 20 2.11 -7.79 19.23
C THR A 20 0.72 -7.56 18.65
N PHE A 21 0.30 -6.30 18.55
CA PHE A 21 -1.02 -5.90 18.02
C PHE A 21 -1.08 -5.98 16.50
N TYR A 22 0.06 -5.71 15.87
CA TYR A 22 0.17 -5.62 14.43
C TYR A 22 1.55 -6.12 14.01
N ASN A 23 1.57 -7.11 13.16
CA ASN A 23 2.82 -7.66 12.61
C ASN A 23 2.54 -8.16 11.20
N ASP A 24 2.29 -7.23 10.31
CA ASP A 24 2.22 -7.49 8.89
C ASP A 24 3.46 -6.95 8.16
N SER A 25 3.47 -7.10 6.85
CA SER A 25 4.56 -6.61 6.00
C SER A 25 4.72 -5.09 6.05
N PHE A 26 3.69 -4.36 6.49
CA PHE A 26 3.57 -2.91 6.35
C PHE A 26 3.83 -2.16 7.66
N SER A 27 3.47 -2.75 8.79
CA SER A 27 3.74 -2.14 10.08
C SER A 27 3.92 -3.17 11.19
N HIS A 28 4.72 -2.82 12.19
CA HIS A 28 4.89 -3.61 13.39
C HIS A 28 4.55 -2.75 14.61
N LYS A 29 3.65 -3.23 15.45
CA LYS A 29 3.24 -2.56 16.69
C LYS A 29 3.27 -3.57 17.81
N GLU A 30 4.06 -3.27 18.84
CA GLU A 30 4.24 -4.14 19.99
C GLU A 30 4.16 -3.33 21.28
N LEU A 31 3.52 -3.90 22.29
CA LEU A 31 3.52 -3.41 23.66
C LEU A 31 4.02 -4.51 24.57
N GLY A 32 4.95 -4.17 25.44
CA GLY A 32 5.49 -5.08 26.45
C GLY A 32 5.37 -4.51 27.86
N VAL A 33 5.20 -5.40 28.82
CA VAL A 33 5.21 -5.07 30.25
C VAL A 33 6.19 -6.01 30.94
N THR A 34 7.06 -5.45 31.76
CA THR A 34 8.05 -6.21 32.54
C THR A 34 7.93 -5.84 34.01
N VAL A 35 7.91 -6.83 34.88
CA VAL A 35 7.99 -6.64 36.33
C VAL A 35 9.08 -7.57 36.86
N GLY A 36 10.00 -7.03 37.63
CA GLY A 36 11.12 -7.77 38.19
C GLY A 36 11.39 -7.39 39.62
N GLY A 37 12.22 -8.20 40.30
CA GLY A 37 12.63 -7.92 41.67
C GLY A 37 11.56 -8.20 42.72
N LEU A 38 10.56 -9.04 42.43
CA LEU A 38 9.44 -9.31 43.35
C LEU A 38 9.90 -9.88 44.70
N ASN A 39 11.06 -10.57 44.71
CA ASN A 39 11.65 -11.18 45.89
C ASN A 39 12.84 -10.38 46.45
N THR A 40 13.06 -9.17 45.98
CA THR A 40 14.17 -8.30 46.39
C THR A 40 13.66 -7.03 47.08
N ASP A 41 14.59 -6.24 47.60
CA ASP A 41 14.28 -4.95 48.23
C ASP A 41 13.79 -3.92 47.20
N THR A 42 14.08 -4.15 45.91
CA THR A 42 13.70 -3.25 44.83
C THR A 42 12.79 -3.94 43.81
N ILE A 43 11.64 -3.37 43.52
CA ILE A 43 10.74 -3.81 42.47
C ILE A 43 10.95 -2.91 41.26
N ASN A 44 11.22 -3.51 40.11
CA ASN A 44 11.33 -2.80 38.86
C ASN A 44 10.15 -3.15 37.94
N SER A 45 9.48 -2.13 37.44
CA SER A 45 8.42 -2.28 36.44
C SER A 45 8.74 -1.44 35.21
N ALA A 46 8.39 -1.94 34.05
CA ALA A 46 8.54 -1.17 32.81
C ALA A 46 7.41 -1.51 31.83
N VAL A 47 6.98 -0.49 31.11
CA VAL A 47 6.10 -0.62 29.95
C VAL A 47 6.89 -0.11 28.75
N ASN A 48 7.03 -0.92 27.72
CA ASN A 48 7.71 -0.58 26.49
C ASN A 48 6.79 -0.70 25.30
N GLY A 49 6.90 0.24 24.37
CA GLY A 49 6.18 0.23 23.11
C GLY A 49 7.13 0.36 21.93
N ARG A 50 6.83 -0.37 20.87
CA ARG A 50 7.53 -0.29 19.60
C ARG A 50 6.52 -0.10 18.47
N TRP A 51 6.82 0.84 17.61
CA TRP A 51 6.09 1.06 16.36
C TRP A 51 7.07 1.27 15.22
N ASP A 52 7.00 0.39 14.23
CA ASP A 52 7.74 0.51 12.98
C ASP A 52 6.73 0.84 11.87
N GLY A 53 6.96 1.91 11.15
CA GLY A 53 6.06 2.41 10.10
C GLY A 53 6.82 2.99 8.90
N GLN A 54 6.06 3.45 7.92
CA GLN A 54 6.62 4.02 6.68
C GLN A 54 7.41 5.32 6.88
N TYR A 55 7.19 6.03 7.99
CA TYR A 55 7.87 7.29 8.29
C TYR A 55 8.96 7.16 9.33
N GLY A 56 9.25 5.96 9.80
CA GLY A 56 10.30 5.71 10.79
C GLY A 56 9.89 4.70 11.84
N ASN A 57 10.77 4.53 12.81
CA ASN A 57 10.61 3.63 13.94
C ASN A 57 10.58 4.42 15.24
N VAL A 58 9.62 4.12 16.10
CA VAL A 58 9.49 4.68 17.44
C VAL A 58 9.67 3.55 18.45
N TYR A 59 10.49 3.77 19.44
CA TYR A 59 10.58 2.92 20.63
C TYR A 59 10.50 3.80 21.86
N ALA A 60 9.65 3.46 22.80
CA ALA A 60 9.51 4.18 24.06
C ALA A 60 9.38 3.22 25.22
N THR A 61 9.95 3.59 26.35
CA THR A 61 9.89 2.83 27.61
C THR A 61 9.62 3.78 28.76
N VAL A 62 8.62 3.45 29.57
CA VAL A 62 8.37 4.04 30.87
C VAL A 62 8.74 2.99 31.89
N SER A 63 9.62 3.32 32.82
CA SER A 63 10.04 2.42 33.87
C SER A 63 9.90 3.06 35.24
N ASP A 64 9.61 2.25 36.23
CA ASP A 64 9.53 2.66 37.65
C ASP A 64 10.29 1.63 38.50
N SER A 65 11.12 2.12 39.39
CA SER A 65 11.88 1.34 40.38
C SER A 65 11.45 1.77 41.77
N TYR A 66 10.88 0.85 42.50
CA TYR A 66 10.43 1.07 43.87
C TYR A 66 11.34 0.39 44.88
N ASP A 67 11.98 1.19 45.74
CA ASP A 67 12.77 0.70 46.90
C ASP A 67 11.85 0.51 48.12
N ARG A 68 11.70 -0.75 48.54
CA ARG A 68 10.85 -1.12 49.66
C ARG A 68 11.38 -0.66 51.00
N LYS A 69 12.71 -0.48 51.14
CA LYS A 69 13.33 -0.06 52.41
C LYS A 69 13.16 1.42 52.66
N ASN A 70 13.37 2.20 51.61
CA ASN A 70 13.36 3.66 51.73
C ASN A 70 12.01 4.25 51.31
N HIS A 71 11.10 3.43 50.77
CA HIS A 71 9.80 3.85 50.23
C HIS A 71 9.93 4.89 49.12
N ASP A 72 11.03 4.82 48.33
CA ASP A 72 11.32 5.76 47.25
C ASP A 72 10.95 5.18 45.90
N HIS A 73 10.54 6.05 44.98
CA HIS A 73 10.26 5.76 43.58
C HIS A 73 11.25 6.50 42.69
N LEU A 74 11.76 5.78 41.71
CA LEU A 74 12.54 6.35 40.63
C LEU A 74 11.88 6.00 39.31
N SER A 75 11.20 6.98 38.71
CA SER A 75 10.55 6.82 37.41
C SER A 75 11.43 7.40 36.32
N ALA A 76 11.52 6.72 35.19
CA ALA A 76 12.25 7.16 34.02
C ALA A 76 11.43 6.95 32.74
N PHE A 77 11.58 7.88 31.81
CA PHE A 77 11.07 7.78 30.45
C PHE A 77 12.26 7.84 29.49
N THR A 78 12.31 6.87 28.58
CA THR A 78 13.25 6.86 27.47
C THR A 78 12.49 6.64 26.17
N GLY A 79 12.94 7.33 25.12
CA GLY A 79 12.32 7.15 23.81
C GLY A 79 13.35 7.43 22.71
N THR A 80 13.21 6.71 21.63
CA THR A 80 14.00 6.91 20.41
C THR A 80 13.07 6.98 19.21
N TYR A 81 13.39 7.89 18.30
CA TYR A 81 12.79 7.95 16.98
C TYR A 81 13.91 7.93 15.95
N SER A 82 13.74 7.10 14.94
CA SER A 82 14.70 6.96 13.87
C SER A 82 13.98 6.91 12.53
N SER A 83 14.44 7.70 11.56
CA SER A 83 13.86 7.79 10.22
C SER A 83 14.95 8.17 9.21
N THR A 84 14.65 7.94 7.94
CA THR A 84 15.45 8.46 6.83
C THR A 84 14.82 9.76 6.34
N LEU A 85 15.64 10.82 6.23
CA LEU A 85 15.24 12.11 5.69
C LEU A 85 15.92 12.34 4.34
N ALA A 86 15.14 12.66 3.32
CA ALA A 86 15.67 13.09 2.03
C ALA A 86 15.16 14.50 1.69
N VAL A 87 16.10 15.38 1.35
CA VAL A 87 15.83 16.72 0.85
C VAL A 87 16.30 16.78 -0.61
N SER A 88 15.38 17.05 -1.51
CA SER A 88 15.64 17.02 -2.95
C SER A 88 14.79 18.04 -3.71
N ARG A 89 14.93 18.10 -5.03
CA ARG A 89 14.04 18.87 -5.90
C ARG A 89 12.56 18.43 -5.84
N TYR A 90 12.29 17.22 -5.31
CA TYR A 90 10.96 16.68 -5.11
C TYR A 90 10.37 16.98 -3.73
N GLY A 91 11.04 17.83 -2.95
CA GLY A 91 10.63 18.22 -1.61
C GLY A 91 11.41 17.54 -0.49
N VAL A 92 10.83 17.61 0.69
CA VAL A 92 11.33 16.98 1.92
C VAL A 92 10.49 15.76 2.20
N ASN A 93 11.12 14.60 2.23
CA ASN A 93 10.44 13.32 2.41
C ASN A 93 11.04 12.56 3.60
N LEU A 94 10.17 11.98 4.42
CA LEU A 94 10.52 11.08 5.51
C LEU A 94 10.24 9.65 5.09
N GLY A 95 11.12 8.74 5.47
CA GLY A 95 10.99 7.32 5.17
C GLY A 95 11.28 6.44 6.37
N ALA A 96 11.11 5.14 6.20
CA ALA A 96 11.47 4.15 7.20
C ALA A 96 12.94 4.30 7.64
N SER A 97 13.25 3.85 8.83
CA SER A 97 14.64 3.85 9.30
C SER A 97 15.49 2.89 8.49
N GLY A 98 16.60 3.40 7.94
CA GLY A 98 17.63 2.57 7.33
C GLY A 98 18.56 1.99 8.39
N THR A 99 19.17 0.85 8.07
CA THR A 99 20.08 0.12 8.97
C THR A 99 21.54 0.45 8.74
N ASP A 100 21.87 1.08 7.63
CA ASP A 100 23.25 1.35 7.22
C ASP A 100 23.61 2.83 7.34
N ASP A 101 24.88 3.12 7.62
CA ASP A 101 25.39 4.49 7.69
C ASP A 101 25.53 5.15 6.31
N LEU A 102 25.68 4.34 5.26
CA LEU A 102 25.86 4.78 3.88
C LEU A 102 24.60 4.53 3.07
N LEU A 103 23.60 5.39 3.26
CA LEU A 103 22.32 5.25 2.59
C LEU A 103 22.20 6.12 1.34
N GLY A 104 21.62 5.54 0.29
CA GLY A 104 20.83 6.22 -0.71
C GLY A 104 19.35 6.14 -0.36
N ALA A 105 18.51 6.61 -1.26
CA ALA A 105 17.07 6.49 -1.09
C ALA A 105 16.33 6.34 -2.44
N VAL A 106 15.18 5.68 -2.40
CA VAL A 106 14.25 5.62 -3.52
C VAL A 106 12.94 6.28 -3.09
N LEU A 107 12.51 7.30 -3.82
CA LEU A 107 11.22 7.93 -3.64
C LEU A 107 10.25 7.35 -4.67
N VAL A 108 9.25 6.63 -4.21
CA VAL A 108 8.15 6.11 -5.02
C VAL A 108 6.96 7.05 -4.85
N ASP A 109 6.48 7.60 -5.95
CA ASP A 109 5.40 8.58 -5.99
C ASP A 109 4.25 8.04 -6.86
N VAL A 110 3.09 7.82 -6.25
CA VAL A 110 1.92 7.27 -6.93
C VAL A 110 1.03 8.40 -7.42
N LYS A 111 0.80 8.44 -8.73
CA LYS A 111 -0.15 9.35 -9.35
C LYS A 111 -1.39 8.60 -9.82
N GLY A 112 -2.50 8.89 -9.20
CA GLY A 112 -3.80 8.38 -9.62
C GLY A 112 -4.40 9.25 -10.73
N PHE A 113 -5.10 8.61 -11.67
CA PHE A 113 -5.71 9.29 -12.82
C PHE A 113 -7.15 9.73 -12.58
N SER A 114 -7.75 9.45 -11.46
CA SER A 114 -9.16 9.76 -11.25
C SER A 114 -9.34 10.99 -10.35
N GLU A 115 -9.55 12.14 -10.96
CA GLU A 115 -10.03 13.34 -10.25
C GLU A 115 -11.55 13.33 -9.99
N GLN A 116 -12.30 12.34 -10.51
CA GLN A 116 -13.77 12.43 -10.56
C GLN A 116 -14.54 11.36 -9.81
N ASP A 117 -13.88 10.31 -9.31
CA ASP A 117 -14.57 9.28 -8.54
C ASP A 117 -14.20 9.37 -7.06
N GLU A 118 -15.16 9.79 -6.23
CA GLU A 118 -15.04 9.74 -4.75
C GLU A 118 -14.75 8.32 -4.22
N GLU A 119 -14.96 7.29 -5.04
CA GLU A 119 -14.68 5.89 -4.74
C GLU A 119 -13.28 5.42 -5.15
N SER A 120 -12.48 6.26 -5.80
CA SER A 120 -11.09 5.92 -6.18
C SER A 120 -10.11 5.90 -4.98
N GLN A 121 -10.61 6.05 -3.77
CA GLN A 121 -9.82 6.02 -2.53
C GLN A 121 -9.23 4.63 -2.21
N ASP A 122 -9.66 3.59 -2.91
CA ASP A 122 -9.24 2.21 -2.62
C ASP A 122 -8.11 1.68 -3.52
N LEU A 123 -7.44 2.55 -4.27
CA LEU A 123 -6.24 2.15 -5.00
C LEU A 123 -5.16 1.72 -4.01
N GLN A 124 -4.81 0.44 -4.03
CA GLN A 124 -3.75 -0.11 -3.20
C GLN A 124 -2.70 -0.79 -4.07
N LEU A 125 -1.50 -0.26 -4.03
CA LEU A 125 -0.32 -0.82 -4.67
C LEU A 125 0.64 -1.32 -3.61
N GLU A 126 1.45 -2.30 -3.96
CA GLU A 126 2.56 -2.76 -3.14
C GLU A 126 3.87 -2.26 -3.72
N ALA A 127 4.64 -1.54 -2.92
CA ALA A 127 6.00 -1.16 -3.26
C ALA A 127 6.99 -1.84 -2.33
N ARG A 128 8.04 -2.41 -2.92
CA ARG A 128 9.11 -3.10 -2.22
C ARG A 128 10.46 -2.69 -2.78
N VAL A 129 11.38 -2.41 -1.89
CA VAL A 129 12.78 -2.14 -2.21
C VAL A 129 13.64 -3.20 -1.54
N ALA A 130 14.70 -3.67 -2.21
CA ALA A 130 15.60 -4.67 -1.66
C ALA A 130 16.12 -4.26 -0.27
N GLY A 131 16.01 -5.17 0.69
CA GLY A 131 16.40 -4.92 2.08
C GLY A 131 15.40 -4.13 2.92
N SER A 132 14.29 -3.66 2.34
CA SER A 132 13.22 -2.98 3.04
C SER A 132 11.93 -3.80 3.12
N ARG A 133 10.98 -3.31 3.92
CA ARG A 133 9.64 -3.90 3.98
C ARG A 133 8.86 -3.59 2.70
N THR A 134 7.90 -4.43 2.40
CA THR A 134 6.83 -4.11 1.45
C THR A 134 5.90 -3.10 2.11
N LEU A 135 5.57 -2.03 1.41
CA LEU A 135 4.62 -1.01 1.85
C LEU A 135 3.43 -0.97 0.90
N GLN A 136 2.25 -0.75 1.46
CA GLN A 136 1.06 -0.42 0.69
C GLN A 136 1.05 1.08 0.39
N LEU A 137 0.75 1.39 -0.85
CA LEU A 137 0.65 2.76 -1.34
C LEU A 137 -0.76 2.97 -1.87
N GLY A 138 -1.39 4.04 -1.39
CA GLY A 138 -2.65 4.52 -1.92
C GLY A 138 -2.46 5.52 -3.06
N GLN A 139 -3.56 6.03 -3.55
CA GLN A 139 -3.58 7.13 -4.51
C GLN A 139 -2.92 8.37 -3.91
N SER A 140 -2.04 9.00 -4.67
CA SER A 140 -1.28 10.19 -4.26
C SER A 140 -0.31 9.98 -3.09
N ASP A 141 -0.01 8.73 -2.75
CA ASP A 141 1.03 8.45 -1.77
C ASP A 141 2.42 8.64 -2.35
N SER A 142 3.29 9.20 -1.51
CA SER A 142 4.70 9.37 -1.79
C SER A 142 5.51 8.80 -0.64
N VAL A 143 6.30 7.76 -0.90
CA VAL A 143 7.03 7.03 0.13
C VAL A 143 8.50 6.94 -0.19
N LEU A 144 9.31 7.27 0.82
CA LEU A 144 10.76 7.20 0.76
C LEU A 144 11.25 5.87 1.36
N PHE A 145 11.95 5.10 0.54
CA PHE A 145 12.62 3.88 0.97
C PHE A 145 14.12 4.14 1.15
N PRO A 146 14.69 3.88 2.33
CA PRO A 146 16.13 3.83 2.49
C PRO A 146 16.71 2.68 1.64
N TYR A 147 17.85 2.93 1.04
CA TYR A 147 18.51 1.97 0.16
C TYR A 147 19.99 1.91 0.49
N PRO A 148 20.57 0.72 0.71
CA PRO A 148 22.00 0.61 1.02
C PRO A 148 22.84 1.11 -0.16
N GLY A 149 23.81 1.94 0.14
CA GLY A 149 24.74 2.46 -0.86
C GLY A 149 25.72 1.40 -1.36
N PHE A 150 26.17 1.53 -2.60
CA PHE A 150 27.09 0.62 -3.29
C PHE A 150 26.59 -0.83 -3.46
N GLN A 151 25.34 -1.11 -3.17
CA GLN A 151 24.74 -2.43 -3.36
C GLN A 151 23.79 -2.40 -4.56
N SER A 152 23.82 -3.49 -5.33
CA SER A 152 22.82 -3.74 -6.35
C SER A 152 21.57 -4.32 -5.71
N GLY A 153 20.42 -3.91 -6.18
CA GLY A 153 19.15 -4.44 -5.72
C GLY A 153 18.02 -3.99 -6.63
N PHE A 154 16.81 -4.03 -6.15
CA PHE A 154 15.64 -3.77 -6.97
C PHE A 154 14.62 -2.87 -6.26
N VAL A 155 13.82 -2.20 -7.06
CA VAL A 155 12.57 -1.54 -6.66
C VAL A 155 11.45 -2.17 -7.47
N GLU A 156 10.51 -2.75 -6.78
CA GLU A 156 9.34 -3.42 -7.35
C GLU A 156 8.08 -2.70 -6.93
N VAL A 157 7.19 -2.47 -7.88
CA VAL A 157 5.85 -1.92 -7.62
C VAL A 157 4.84 -2.78 -8.36
N ASN A 158 3.93 -3.36 -7.61
CA ASN A 158 2.90 -4.25 -8.12
C ASN A 158 1.53 -3.85 -7.60
N ASP A 159 0.50 -4.46 -8.17
CA ASP A 159 -0.84 -4.40 -7.61
C ASP A 159 -0.92 -5.15 -6.27
N SER A 160 -1.65 -4.60 -5.31
CA SER A 160 -1.82 -5.23 -4.02
C SER A 160 -2.76 -6.43 -4.12
N SER A 161 -2.25 -7.61 -3.80
CA SER A 161 -3.04 -8.85 -3.78
C SER A 161 -4.13 -8.87 -2.70
N GLN A 162 -4.11 -7.95 -1.74
CA GLN A 162 -5.01 -7.95 -0.58
C GLN A 162 -6.18 -6.95 -0.66
N GLY A 163 -6.12 -5.95 -1.55
CA GLY A 163 -6.97 -4.76 -1.42
C GLY A 163 -8.08 -4.60 -2.42
N ASN A 164 -8.00 -5.23 -3.56
CA ASN A 164 -8.89 -4.86 -4.66
C ASN A 164 -10.18 -5.68 -4.69
N GLN A 165 -11.05 -5.47 -3.69
CA GLN A 165 -12.42 -6.01 -3.73
C GLN A 165 -13.32 -5.26 -4.74
N GLN A 166 -12.87 -4.12 -5.28
CA GLN A 166 -13.72 -3.20 -6.05
C GLN A 166 -13.35 -3.04 -7.53
N GLY A 167 -12.23 -3.59 -7.97
CA GLY A 167 -11.78 -3.53 -9.38
C GLY A 167 -10.40 -4.12 -9.55
N THR A 168 -9.96 -4.24 -10.79
CA THR A 168 -8.57 -4.56 -11.09
C THR A 168 -7.80 -3.26 -11.23
N THR A 169 -6.73 -3.13 -10.46
CA THR A 169 -5.80 -2.01 -10.61
C THR A 169 -4.97 -2.21 -11.86
N ASN A 170 -4.90 -1.20 -12.71
CA ASN A 170 -4.03 -1.19 -13.86
C ASN A 170 -2.89 -0.20 -13.65
N ILE A 171 -1.66 -0.70 -13.53
CA ILE A 171 -0.48 0.15 -13.45
C ILE A 171 -0.03 0.46 -14.87
N ILE A 172 -0.28 1.70 -15.31
CA ILE A 172 0.01 2.14 -16.68
C ILE A 172 1.51 2.38 -16.87
N ASN A 173 2.15 2.96 -15.86
CA ASN A 173 3.57 3.28 -15.91
C ASN A 173 4.23 3.08 -14.55
N GLY A 174 5.49 2.68 -14.56
CA GLY A 174 6.28 2.50 -13.34
C GLY A 174 6.12 1.13 -12.68
N ALA A 175 5.34 0.20 -13.23
CA ALA A 175 5.17 -1.16 -12.74
C ALA A 175 6.43 -2.01 -12.84
N GLY A 176 6.39 -3.11 -12.12
CA GLY A 176 7.35 -4.22 -12.20
C GLY A 176 8.64 -3.96 -11.44
N ASN A 177 9.59 -4.82 -11.70
CA ASN A 177 10.89 -4.83 -11.04
C ASN A 177 11.90 -4.01 -11.85
N ARG A 178 12.65 -3.14 -11.18
CA ARG A 178 13.77 -2.39 -11.78
C ARG A 178 15.01 -2.55 -10.92
N GLU A 179 16.03 -3.13 -11.49
CA GLU A 179 17.35 -3.18 -10.86
C GLU A 179 17.95 -1.78 -10.80
N LEU A 180 18.61 -1.51 -9.70
CA LEU A 180 19.31 -0.26 -9.48
C LEU A 180 20.49 -0.46 -8.53
N MET A 181 21.47 0.43 -8.68
CA MET A 181 22.58 0.60 -7.76
C MET A 181 22.64 2.08 -7.40
N LEU A 182 22.65 2.41 -6.12
CA LEU A 182 22.74 3.78 -5.64
C LEU A 182 24.07 4.05 -4.97
N LEU A 183 24.56 5.25 -5.19
CA LEU A 183 25.65 5.80 -4.38
C LEU A 183 25.05 6.43 -3.10
N PRO A 184 25.80 6.44 -1.98
CA PRO A 184 25.36 7.13 -0.77
C PRO A 184 24.98 8.59 -1.03
N GLY A 185 23.94 9.05 -0.38
CA GLY A 185 23.39 10.39 -0.55
C GLY A 185 22.64 10.64 -1.88
N LYS A 186 22.47 9.63 -2.73
CA LYS A 186 21.69 9.76 -3.97
C LYS A 186 20.26 9.34 -3.76
N LEU A 187 19.34 10.12 -4.36
CA LEU A 187 17.92 9.83 -4.42
C LEU A 187 17.54 9.41 -5.84
N ARG A 188 16.87 8.27 -5.96
CA ARG A 188 16.19 7.85 -7.18
C ARG A 188 14.71 8.13 -7.07
N TYR A 189 14.18 8.89 -8.01
CA TYR A 189 12.74 9.14 -8.12
C TYR A 189 12.10 8.11 -9.06
N ARG A 190 10.97 7.55 -8.64
CA ARG A 190 10.16 6.63 -9.44
C ARG A 190 8.70 7.05 -9.36
N GLU A 191 8.18 7.55 -10.46
CA GLU A 191 6.77 7.81 -10.64
C GLU A 191 6.04 6.55 -11.06
N VAL A 192 4.91 6.29 -10.43
CA VAL A 192 4.00 5.20 -10.74
C VAL A 192 2.65 5.81 -11.05
N SER A 193 2.15 5.49 -12.24
CA SER A 193 0.83 5.92 -12.67
C SER A 193 -0.11 4.72 -12.68
N ALA A 194 -1.19 4.80 -11.92
CA ALA A 194 -2.16 3.72 -11.78
C ALA A 194 -3.59 4.23 -11.98
N SER A 195 -4.44 3.36 -12.49
CA SER A 195 -5.86 3.61 -12.68
C SER A 195 -6.67 2.35 -12.38
N PHE A 196 -7.96 2.52 -12.23
CA PHE A 196 -8.89 1.39 -12.10
C PHE A 196 -9.47 1.00 -13.44
N ASN A 197 -9.60 -0.32 -13.66
CA ASN A 197 -10.47 -0.87 -14.68
C ASN A 197 -11.78 -1.32 -14.06
N TYR A 198 -12.87 -0.95 -14.68
CA TYR A 198 -14.20 -1.39 -14.28
C TYR A 198 -14.73 -2.44 -15.25
N ASN A 199 -15.43 -3.42 -14.69
CA ASN A 199 -16.15 -4.41 -15.46
C ASN A 199 -17.59 -3.96 -15.66
N TYR A 200 -17.93 -3.60 -16.90
CA TYR A 200 -19.28 -3.26 -17.28
C TYR A 200 -20.02 -4.50 -17.80
N ILE A 201 -21.21 -4.71 -17.30
CA ILE A 201 -22.11 -5.76 -17.75
C ILE A 201 -23.42 -5.11 -18.19
N GLY A 202 -23.88 -5.41 -19.37
CA GLY A 202 -25.08 -4.80 -19.89
C GLY A 202 -25.55 -5.38 -21.21
N ARG A 203 -26.38 -4.63 -21.92
CA ARG A 203 -26.92 -5.01 -23.22
C ARG A 203 -26.65 -3.93 -24.25
N LEU A 204 -26.04 -4.35 -25.38
CA LEU A 204 -25.81 -3.51 -26.54
C LEU A 204 -27.05 -3.54 -27.43
N LEU A 205 -27.62 -2.37 -27.68
CA LEU A 205 -28.70 -2.22 -28.66
C LEU A 205 -28.09 -1.92 -30.04
N LEU A 206 -27.79 -2.99 -30.77
CA LEU A 206 -27.12 -2.91 -32.06
C LEU A 206 -28.13 -2.86 -33.22
N PRO A 207 -27.96 -1.98 -34.20
CA PRO A 207 -28.69 -2.03 -35.46
C PRO A 207 -28.47 -3.38 -36.16
N ALA A 208 -29.51 -3.87 -36.83
CA ALA A 208 -29.46 -5.18 -37.49
C ALA A 208 -28.32 -5.32 -38.51
N ALA A 209 -27.89 -4.24 -39.15
CA ALA A 209 -26.77 -4.21 -40.10
C ALA A 209 -25.44 -4.49 -39.41
N VAL A 210 -25.26 -4.11 -38.17
CA VAL A 210 -24.00 -4.24 -37.39
C VAL A 210 -23.84 -5.65 -36.81
N LYS A 211 -24.96 -6.33 -36.50
CA LYS A 211 -24.94 -7.68 -35.90
C LYS A 211 -24.29 -8.76 -36.75
N LYS A 212 -24.03 -8.47 -38.01
CA LYS A 212 -23.43 -9.42 -38.97
C LYS A 212 -21.90 -9.54 -38.88
N PHE A 213 -21.26 -8.63 -38.14
CA PHE A 213 -19.79 -8.57 -38.12
C PHE A 213 -19.29 -8.71 -36.64
N PRO A 214 -18.10 -9.26 -36.45
CA PRO A 214 -17.44 -9.24 -35.14
C PRO A 214 -17.28 -7.80 -34.64
N ILE A 215 -17.55 -7.60 -33.34
CA ILE A 215 -17.42 -6.28 -32.70
C ILE A 215 -16.14 -6.28 -31.88
N VAL A 216 -15.31 -5.27 -32.11
CA VAL A 216 -14.03 -5.10 -31.43
C VAL A 216 -14.05 -3.77 -30.68
N GLY A 217 -13.71 -3.80 -29.40
CA GLY A 217 -13.47 -2.60 -28.60
C GLY A 217 -12.10 -2.00 -28.92
N LEU A 218 -12.04 -0.70 -29.17
CA LEU A 218 -10.79 -0.01 -29.53
C LEU A 218 -10.07 0.58 -28.31
N ASN A 219 -10.83 0.99 -27.30
CA ASN A 219 -10.30 1.57 -26.05
C ASN A 219 -10.62 0.74 -24.81
N SER A 220 -10.95 -0.54 -24.99
CA SER A 220 -11.20 -1.48 -23.90
C SER A 220 -10.10 -2.51 -23.78
N ALA A 221 -9.82 -2.96 -22.56
CA ALA A 221 -8.90 -4.07 -22.31
C ALA A 221 -9.50 -5.40 -22.77
N MET A 222 -10.82 -5.55 -22.57
CA MET A 222 -11.58 -6.72 -23.02
C MET A 222 -13.00 -6.30 -23.39
N LEU A 223 -13.53 -6.85 -24.47
CA LEU A 223 -14.95 -6.75 -24.83
C LEU A 223 -15.43 -8.11 -25.37
N LEU A 224 -16.43 -8.65 -24.70
CA LEU A 224 -17.15 -9.86 -25.13
C LEU A 224 -18.59 -9.47 -25.40
N VAL A 225 -19.10 -9.79 -26.57
CA VAL A 225 -20.48 -9.54 -26.99
C VAL A 225 -21.14 -10.85 -27.38
N ALA A 226 -22.24 -11.17 -26.73
CA ALA A 226 -23.05 -12.35 -27.03
C ALA A 226 -24.01 -12.07 -28.18
N GLU A 227 -24.57 -13.14 -28.81
CA GLU A 227 -25.49 -13.05 -29.93
C GLU A 227 -26.79 -12.29 -29.60
N ASP A 228 -27.23 -12.35 -28.34
CA ASP A 228 -28.42 -11.64 -27.85
C ASP A 228 -28.16 -10.16 -27.55
N GLY A 229 -26.91 -9.69 -27.73
CA GLY A 229 -26.46 -8.34 -27.43
C GLY A 229 -26.01 -8.15 -25.99
N GLY A 230 -26.00 -9.19 -25.16
CA GLY A 230 -25.36 -9.15 -23.84
C GLY A 230 -23.86 -8.87 -24.00
N PHE A 231 -23.29 -8.04 -23.14
CA PHE A 231 -21.85 -7.75 -23.20
C PHE A 231 -21.20 -7.76 -21.83
N THR A 232 -19.93 -8.09 -21.83
CA THR A 232 -19.00 -7.85 -20.73
C THR A 232 -17.83 -7.04 -21.27
N LEU A 233 -17.54 -5.93 -20.61
CA LEU A 233 -16.53 -4.97 -21.02
C LEU A 233 -15.62 -4.66 -19.84
N GLU A 234 -14.33 -4.73 -20.06
CA GLU A 234 -13.32 -4.19 -19.15
C GLU A 234 -12.70 -2.93 -19.77
N ILE A 235 -12.87 -1.80 -19.11
CA ILE A 235 -12.41 -0.49 -19.57
C ILE A 235 -11.89 0.33 -18.42
N ASN A 236 -10.95 1.24 -18.71
CA ASN A 236 -10.42 2.18 -17.74
C ASN A 236 -11.52 3.09 -17.18
N GLY A 237 -11.53 3.29 -15.87
CA GLY A 237 -12.54 4.09 -15.19
C GLY A 237 -12.61 5.56 -15.59
N SER A 238 -11.54 6.10 -16.19
CA SER A 238 -11.54 7.47 -16.74
C SER A 238 -12.29 7.60 -18.07
N GLU A 239 -12.57 6.50 -18.74
CA GLU A 239 -13.24 6.51 -20.05
C GLU A 239 -14.74 6.69 -19.88
N LYS A 240 -15.29 7.69 -20.57
CA LYS A 240 -16.75 7.96 -20.57
C LYS A 240 -17.46 7.40 -21.78
N GLU A 241 -16.70 6.94 -22.76
CA GLU A 241 -17.19 6.50 -24.06
C GLU A 241 -16.44 5.22 -24.47
N LEU A 242 -17.19 4.32 -25.07
CA LEU A 242 -16.64 3.11 -25.71
C LEU A 242 -16.60 3.29 -27.22
N TYR A 243 -15.46 3.03 -27.80
CA TYR A 243 -15.26 3.03 -29.25
C TYR A 243 -15.24 1.60 -29.79
N LEU A 244 -16.11 1.33 -30.75
CA LEU A 244 -16.29 0.00 -31.33
C LEU A 244 -16.01 0.03 -32.82
N LEU A 245 -15.45 -1.05 -33.33
CA LEU A 245 -15.32 -1.33 -34.76
C LEU A 245 -16.13 -2.58 -35.09
N SER A 246 -17.00 -2.48 -36.10
CA SER A 246 -17.74 -3.60 -36.65
C SER A 246 -17.65 -3.60 -38.19
N GLY A 247 -16.91 -4.51 -38.73
CA GLY A 247 -16.59 -4.47 -40.19
C GLY A 247 -15.81 -3.20 -40.55
N GLN A 248 -16.42 -2.31 -41.34
CA GLN A 248 -15.86 -1.01 -41.71
C GLN A 248 -16.55 0.15 -40.98
N GLN A 249 -17.46 -0.13 -40.05
CA GLN A 249 -18.22 0.87 -39.33
C GLN A 249 -17.58 1.17 -37.97
N PHE A 250 -17.34 2.43 -37.73
CA PHE A 250 -16.89 2.97 -36.45
C PHE A 250 -18.10 3.43 -35.65
N LEU A 251 -18.19 2.97 -34.41
CA LEU A 251 -19.32 3.23 -33.53
C LEU A 251 -18.82 3.86 -32.23
N LYS A 252 -19.54 4.85 -31.76
CA LYS A 252 -19.27 5.52 -30.49
C LYS A 252 -20.44 5.28 -29.56
N CYS A 253 -20.16 4.77 -28.37
CA CYS A 253 -21.17 4.42 -27.38
C CYS A 253 -20.89 5.16 -26.08
N PRO A 254 -21.78 6.05 -25.62
CA PRO A 254 -21.64 6.63 -24.30
C PRO A 254 -21.83 5.56 -23.22
N LEU A 255 -20.97 5.57 -22.21
CA LEU A 255 -21.05 4.70 -21.04
C LEU A 255 -22.02 5.33 -20.04
N SER A 256 -23.27 4.85 -19.99
CA SER A 256 -24.23 5.26 -18.97
C SER A 256 -24.30 4.24 -17.86
N VAL A 257 -24.09 4.68 -16.63
CA VAL A 257 -24.12 3.84 -15.43
C VAL A 257 -25.55 3.77 -14.91
N VAL A 258 -26.16 2.58 -14.93
CA VAL A 258 -27.48 2.34 -14.34
C VAL A 258 -27.36 1.98 -12.86
N LYS A 259 -26.38 1.14 -12.52
CA LYS A 259 -26.13 0.74 -11.14
C LYS A 259 -24.66 0.35 -10.99
N LYS A 260 -24.02 0.90 -9.97
CA LYS A 260 -22.65 0.55 -9.60
C LYS A 260 -22.66 -0.31 -8.35
N ARG A 261 -21.92 -1.41 -8.38
CA ARG A 261 -21.72 -2.28 -7.23
C ARG A 261 -20.25 -2.73 -7.24
N ALA A 262 -19.45 -2.08 -6.43
CA ALA A 262 -18.00 -2.30 -6.42
C ALA A 262 -17.38 -2.15 -7.83
N ALA A 263 -16.61 -3.13 -8.30
CA ALA A 263 -16.02 -3.15 -9.63
C ALA A 263 -16.98 -3.45 -10.79
N PHE A 264 -18.24 -3.80 -10.48
CA PHE A 264 -19.22 -4.14 -11.50
C PHE A 264 -20.18 -2.99 -11.73
N VAL A 265 -20.31 -2.59 -12.97
CA VAL A 265 -21.21 -1.53 -13.40
C VAL A 265 -22.23 -2.12 -14.35
N THR A 266 -23.50 -1.99 -14.01
CA THR A 266 -24.57 -2.33 -14.94
C THR A 266 -24.84 -1.12 -15.83
N ALA A 267 -24.70 -1.29 -17.13
CA ALA A 267 -24.87 -0.23 -18.11
C ALA A 267 -25.82 -0.65 -19.24
N GLU A 268 -26.68 0.27 -19.65
CA GLU A 268 -27.36 0.18 -20.95
C GLU A 268 -26.63 1.11 -21.93
N MET A 269 -26.23 0.57 -23.07
CA MET A 269 -25.57 1.35 -24.10
C MET A 269 -26.49 1.59 -25.28
N LEU A 270 -26.68 2.85 -25.61
CA LEU A 270 -27.28 3.30 -26.87
C LEU A 270 -26.20 3.56 -27.88
N LEU A 271 -26.26 2.88 -29.01
CA LEU A 271 -25.34 3.06 -30.13
C LEU A 271 -25.69 4.32 -30.93
N VAL A 272 -24.71 5.21 -31.09
CA VAL A 272 -24.75 6.27 -32.08
C VAL A 272 -23.84 5.86 -33.24
N VAL A 273 -24.40 5.64 -34.38
CA VAL A 273 -23.65 5.39 -35.63
C VAL A 273 -23.23 6.73 -36.20
N TRP A 274 -21.94 6.88 -36.48
CA TRP A 274 -21.39 8.03 -37.20
C TRP A 274 -21.15 7.69 -38.68
#